data_35e191771eeadf253a84378376274191
#
_entry.id   35e191771eeadf253a84378376274191
#
_cell.length_a   1.000
_cell.length_b   1.000
_cell.length_c   1.000
_cell.angle_alpha   90.00
_cell.angle_beta   90.00
_cell.angle_gamma   90.00
#
_symmetry.space_group_name_H-M   'P 1'
#
loop_
_entity.id
_entity.type
_entity.pdbx_description
1 polymer ?
#
loop_
_entity_poly.entity_id
_entity_poly.type
_entity_poly.pdbx_seq_one_letter_code
_entity_poly.pdbx_strand_id
1 'polypeptide(L)'
;DERLSLYEILGDEWVSEILSYVEEPEQYINELGVEKLADIINEMDSDDAADLLEKVDESVKEKLRFSLDDDVKADIQLINSYDEDEVGSLITNNYICISKKLDIRGAMHELIKQAGDNDNISTIYVVDENGKFSGAIDLKDLIIARQSDTLDSIIIYSYPYFYADEKISDSIEKIKDYAEDSLPVLNRDKEIVGIITAQDVVEAVDDEMGEDYAKLAGLTAEEDLQETTKQSIKKRLPWLVVLLVLGMGVSAVVGAFENVVAILPIVICFQSLILDMAGNVGTQSLAVTIRVLMDEELAPKDKLKLVLKEAKVGFSNGFLLGIL
;
A
#
# COMPACT_ATOMS: atom_id res chain seq x y z
N ASP A 1 -16.60 -26.22 -15.42
CA ASP A 1 -17.59 -26.08 -16.50
C ASP A 1 -18.61 -24.95 -16.24
N GLU A 2 -19.21 -24.82 -15.05
CA GLU A 2 -20.21 -23.77 -14.76
C GLU A 2 -19.57 -22.38 -14.70
N ARG A 3 -18.39 -22.23 -14.09
CA ARG A 3 -17.65 -20.95 -14.00
C ARG A 3 -17.19 -20.48 -15.38
N LEU A 4 -16.64 -21.33 -16.21
CA LEU A 4 -16.22 -20.98 -17.57
C LEU A 4 -17.40 -20.48 -18.39
N SER A 5 -18.59 -21.11 -18.25
CA SER A 5 -19.81 -20.62 -18.89
C SER A 5 -20.26 -19.26 -18.34
N LEU A 6 -20.00 -18.98 -17.05
CA LEU A 6 -20.28 -17.67 -16.45
C LEU A 6 -19.36 -16.59 -17.02
N TYR A 7 -18.07 -16.89 -17.19
CA TYR A 7 -17.11 -15.94 -17.81
C TYR A 7 -17.48 -15.58 -19.24
N GLU A 8 -17.97 -16.56 -20.01
CA GLU A 8 -18.48 -16.28 -21.38
C GLU A 8 -19.75 -15.40 -21.40
N ILE A 9 -20.61 -15.52 -20.38
CA ILE A 9 -21.85 -14.71 -20.27
C ILE A 9 -21.55 -13.28 -19.83
N LEU A 10 -20.62 -13.12 -18.89
CA LEU A 10 -20.26 -11.81 -18.34
C LEU A 10 -19.46 -10.96 -19.34
N GLY A 11 -18.59 -11.58 -20.14
CA GLY A 11 -17.63 -10.88 -20.98
C GLY A 11 -16.36 -10.48 -20.22
N ASP A 12 -15.34 -10.07 -20.98
CA ASP A 12 -14.00 -9.86 -20.45
C ASP A 12 -13.91 -8.66 -19.52
N GLU A 13 -14.59 -7.56 -19.81
CA GLU A 13 -14.72 -6.36 -19.00
C GLU A 13 -15.26 -6.64 -17.58
N TRP A 14 -16.35 -7.37 -17.44
CA TRP A 14 -16.88 -7.72 -16.12
C TRP A 14 -16.06 -8.76 -15.39
N VAL A 15 -15.39 -9.63 -16.11
CA VAL A 15 -14.51 -10.64 -15.50
C VAL A 15 -13.21 -10.01 -15.02
N SER A 16 -12.68 -9.02 -15.74
CA SER A 16 -11.50 -8.25 -15.30
C SER A 16 -11.79 -7.52 -13.99
N GLU A 17 -12.91 -6.79 -13.91
CA GLU A 17 -13.32 -6.08 -12.70
C GLU A 17 -13.58 -7.03 -11.52
N ILE A 18 -14.15 -8.22 -11.74
CA ILE A 18 -14.34 -9.19 -10.67
C ILE A 18 -12.99 -9.74 -10.18
N LEU A 19 -12.05 -9.99 -11.08
CA LEU A 19 -10.75 -10.57 -10.71
C LEU A 19 -9.85 -9.58 -9.96
N SER A 20 -10.01 -8.28 -10.15
CA SER A 20 -9.30 -7.25 -9.39
C SER A 20 -9.67 -7.25 -7.90
N TYR A 21 -10.93 -7.63 -7.57
CA TYR A 21 -11.40 -7.74 -6.17
C TYR A 21 -11.17 -9.09 -5.52
N VAL A 22 -10.57 -10.06 -6.22
CA VAL A 22 -10.36 -11.41 -5.67
C VAL A 22 -8.98 -11.50 -5.02
N GLU A 23 -8.93 -11.69 -3.70
CA GLU A 23 -7.68 -11.83 -2.93
C GLU A 23 -6.77 -12.97 -3.41
N GLU A 24 -7.35 -14.12 -3.81
CA GLU A 24 -6.63 -15.31 -4.29
C GLU A 24 -7.06 -15.68 -5.72
N PRO A 25 -6.63 -14.93 -6.77
CA PRO A 25 -7.06 -15.14 -8.15
C PRO A 25 -6.46 -16.40 -8.81
N GLU A 26 -5.39 -17.01 -8.28
CA GLU A 26 -4.61 -18.09 -8.90
C GLU A 26 -5.47 -19.28 -9.30
N GLN A 27 -6.45 -19.67 -8.46
CA GLN A 27 -7.35 -20.77 -8.77
C GLN A 27 -8.26 -20.48 -9.97
N TYR A 28 -8.62 -19.23 -10.20
CA TYR A 28 -9.46 -18.79 -11.30
C TYR A 28 -8.64 -18.58 -12.58
N ILE A 29 -7.46 -17.99 -12.45
CA ILE A 29 -6.48 -17.78 -13.55
C ILE A 29 -6.11 -19.13 -14.17
N ASN A 30 -5.84 -20.15 -13.35
CA ASN A 30 -5.44 -21.48 -13.82
C ASN A 30 -6.54 -22.24 -14.57
N GLU A 31 -7.81 -21.82 -14.44
CA GLU A 31 -8.93 -22.37 -15.20
C GLU A 31 -9.06 -21.75 -16.60
N LEU A 32 -8.48 -20.56 -16.80
CA LEU A 32 -8.53 -19.81 -18.05
C LEU A 32 -7.41 -20.25 -19.01
N GLY A 33 -7.71 -20.24 -20.29
CA GLY A 33 -6.66 -20.38 -21.31
C GLY A 33 -5.86 -19.10 -21.46
N VAL A 34 -4.62 -19.19 -21.93
CA VAL A 34 -3.72 -18.02 -22.08
C VAL A 34 -4.32 -16.90 -22.93
N GLU A 35 -5.03 -17.24 -24.02
CA GLU A 35 -5.69 -16.25 -24.88
C GLU A 35 -6.79 -15.51 -24.12
N LYS A 36 -7.68 -16.24 -23.41
CA LYS A 36 -8.76 -15.63 -22.64
C LYS A 36 -8.25 -14.80 -21.48
N LEU A 37 -7.18 -15.25 -20.82
CA LEU A 37 -6.53 -14.49 -19.75
C LEU A 37 -5.89 -13.20 -20.28
N ALA A 38 -5.31 -13.23 -21.48
CA ALA A 38 -4.78 -12.02 -22.13
C ALA A 38 -5.89 -11.01 -22.46
N ASP A 39 -7.04 -11.49 -22.99
CA ASP A 39 -8.19 -10.64 -23.28
C ASP A 39 -8.69 -9.94 -22.00
N ILE A 40 -8.78 -10.68 -20.88
CA ILE A 40 -9.20 -10.15 -19.57
C ILE A 40 -8.18 -9.11 -19.04
N ILE A 41 -6.88 -9.39 -19.14
CA ILE A 41 -5.83 -8.47 -18.68
C ILE A 41 -5.81 -7.19 -19.51
N ASN A 42 -6.11 -7.26 -20.80
CA ASN A 42 -6.18 -6.08 -21.66
C ASN A 42 -7.37 -5.14 -21.31
N GLU A 43 -8.37 -5.65 -20.60
CA GLU A 43 -9.53 -4.87 -20.10
C GLU A 43 -9.35 -4.41 -18.65
N MET A 44 -8.25 -4.79 -17.98
CA MET A 44 -7.97 -4.40 -16.60
C MET A 44 -7.33 -3.01 -16.50
N ASP A 45 -7.53 -2.35 -15.36
CA ASP A 45 -6.70 -1.22 -14.97
C ASP A 45 -5.24 -1.65 -14.87
N SER A 46 -4.31 -0.75 -15.12
CA SER A 46 -2.90 -1.11 -15.32
C SER A 46 -2.22 -1.61 -14.05
N ASP A 47 -2.59 -1.11 -12.88
CA ASP A 47 -2.19 -1.58 -11.55
C ASP A 47 -2.70 -3.00 -11.27
N ASP A 48 -4.00 -3.23 -11.42
CA ASP A 48 -4.63 -4.56 -11.29
C ASP A 48 -4.01 -5.58 -12.24
N ALA A 49 -3.73 -5.18 -13.48
CA ALA A 49 -3.08 -6.03 -14.47
C ALA A 49 -1.64 -6.39 -14.07
N ALA A 50 -0.89 -5.46 -13.46
CA ALA A 50 0.44 -5.71 -12.94
C ALA A 50 0.41 -6.69 -11.78
N ASP A 51 -0.47 -6.46 -10.79
CA ASP A 51 -0.66 -7.33 -9.63
C ASP A 51 -1.11 -8.74 -9.99
N LEU A 52 -2.07 -8.83 -10.92
CA LEU A 52 -2.53 -10.14 -11.41
C LEU A 52 -1.39 -10.91 -12.08
N LEU A 53 -0.56 -10.23 -12.88
CA LEU A 53 0.60 -10.85 -13.53
C LEU A 53 1.63 -11.34 -12.53
N GLU A 54 1.82 -10.71 -11.39
CA GLU A 54 2.73 -11.21 -10.36
C GLU A 54 2.29 -12.56 -9.81
N LYS A 55 0.99 -12.80 -9.70
CA LYS A 55 0.39 -14.05 -9.21
C LYS A 55 0.33 -15.18 -10.25
N VAL A 56 0.71 -14.90 -11.51
CA VAL A 56 0.70 -15.89 -12.62
C VAL A 56 2.03 -16.64 -12.68
N ASP A 57 1.98 -17.95 -12.98
CA ASP A 57 3.15 -18.80 -13.21
C ASP A 57 4.07 -18.24 -14.34
N GLU A 58 5.39 -18.27 -14.14
CA GLU A 58 6.39 -17.72 -15.09
C GLU A 58 6.24 -18.28 -16.51
N SER A 59 5.87 -19.56 -16.64
CA SER A 59 5.64 -20.21 -17.94
C SER A 59 4.41 -19.67 -18.68
N VAL A 60 3.46 -19.11 -17.95
CA VAL A 60 2.25 -18.48 -18.49
C VAL A 60 2.54 -17.00 -18.79
N LYS A 61 3.29 -16.30 -17.91
CA LYS A 61 3.76 -14.92 -18.13
C LYS A 61 4.48 -14.77 -19.47
N GLU A 62 5.41 -15.70 -19.78
CA GLU A 62 6.13 -15.67 -21.07
C GLU A 62 5.17 -15.71 -22.28
N LYS A 63 4.08 -16.46 -22.19
CA LYS A 63 3.09 -16.55 -23.28
C LYS A 63 2.23 -15.31 -23.35
N LEU A 64 1.77 -14.79 -22.21
CA LEU A 64 0.97 -13.58 -22.08
C LEU A 64 1.68 -12.38 -22.71
N ARG A 65 2.98 -12.24 -22.51
CA ARG A 65 3.79 -11.17 -23.12
C ARG A 65 3.64 -11.05 -24.65
N PHE A 66 3.24 -12.10 -25.34
CA PHE A 66 3.02 -12.07 -26.80
C PHE A 66 1.57 -11.76 -27.17
N SER A 67 0.64 -11.93 -26.22
CA SER A 67 -0.82 -11.81 -26.44
C SER A 67 -1.41 -10.52 -25.92
N LEU A 68 -0.72 -9.85 -24.96
CA LEU A 68 -1.15 -8.55 -24.45
C LEU A 68 -0.96 -7.45 -25.49
N ASP A 69 -1.76 -6.40 -25.42
CA ASP A 69 -1.67 -5.22 -26.26
C ASP A 69 -0.41 -4.39 -25.92
N ASP A 70 0.10 -3.63 -26.87
CA ASP A 70 1.38 -2.94 -26.71
C ASP A 70 1.32 -1.77 -25.71
N ASP A 71 0.17 -1.13 -25.56
CA ASP A 71 -0.13 -0.11 -24.56
C ASP A 71 -0.17 -0.70 -23.15
N VAL A 72 -0.93 -1.77 -22.93
CA VAL A 72 -0.98 -2.50 -21.64
C VAL A 72 0.42 -2.96 -21.21
N LYS A 73 1.23 -3.47 -22.15
CA LYS A 73 2.62 -3.83 -21.86
C LYS A 73 3.46 -2.65 -21.42
N ALA A 74 3.27 -1.49 -22.06
CA ALA A 74 4.01 -0.28 -21.72
C ALA A 74 3.66 0.22 -20.32
N ASP A 75 2.38 0.17 -19.97
CA ASP A 75 1.87 0.59 -18.66
C ASP A 75 2.38 -0.34 -17.55
N ILE A 76 2.28 -1.65 -17.73
CA ILE A 76 2.84 -2.64 -16.79
C ILE A 76 4.37 -2.48 -16.65
N GLN A 77 5.09 -2.18 -17.75
CA GLN A 77 6.52 -1.92 -17.67
C GLN A 77 6.84 -0.63 -16.92
N LEU A 78 6.00 0.38 -17.03
CA LEU A 78 6.14 1.63 -16.30
C LEU A 78 5.95 1.39 -14.80
N ILE A 79 4.88 0.72 -14.38
CA ILE A 79 4.57 0.36 -13.00
C ILE A 79 5.74 -0.45 -12.41
N ASN A 80 6.16 -1.52 -13.07
CA ASN A 80 7.27 -2.37 -12.65
C ASN A 80 8.65 -1.68 -12.68
N SER A 81 8.76 -0.44 -13.16
CA SER A 81 10.00 0.34 -13.10
C SER A 81 10.19 1.06 -11.78
N TYR A 82 9.15 1.17 -10.97
CA TYR A 82 9.16 1.72 -9.62
C TYR A 82 9.38 0.59 -8.60
N ASP A 83 9.93 0.93 -7.44
CA ASP A 83 10.00 0.01 -6.31
C ASP A 83 8.60 -0.20 -5.71
N GLU A 84 8.32 -1.38 -5.16
CA GLU A 84 7.01 -1.73 -4.56
C GLU A 84 6.55 -0.75 -3.45
N ASP A 85 7.49 -0.06 -2.79
CA ASP A 85 7.21 0.94 -1.75
C ASP A 85 7.13 2.38 -2.30
N GLU A 86 7.16 2.58 -3.62
CA GLU A 86 7.02 3.87 -4.29
C GLU A 86 5.60 4.07 -4.82
N VAL A 87 5.11 5.32 -4.75
CA VAL A 87 3.78 5.71 -5.24
C VAL A 87 3.55 5.33 -6.71
N GLY A 88 4.62 5.30 -7.52
CA GLY A 88 4.56 4.91 -8.92
C GLY A 88 4.20 3.43 -9.17
N SER A 89 4.26 2.57 -8.15
CA SER A 89 3.82 1.17 -8.27
C SER A 89 2.30 1.01 -8.20
N LEU A 90 1.57 2.02 -7.70
CA LEU A 90 0.12 2.02 -7.50
C LEU A 90 -0.66 2.79 -8.58
N ILE A 91 0.00 3.21 -9.67
CA ILE A 91 -0.64 4.08 -10.66
C ILE A 91 -1.51 3.30 -11.63
N THR A 92 -2.68 3.87 -11.93
CA THR A 92 -3.48 3.46 -13.08
C THR A 92 -3.44 4.51 -14.19
N ASN A 93 -3.61 4.10 -15.45
CA ASN A 93 -3.73 4.97 -16.62
C ASN A 93 -5.19 5.31 -16.95
N ASN A 94 -6.14 4.81 -16.19
CA ASN A 94 -7.58 5.01 -16.36
C ASN A 94 -8.00 6.42 -15.87
N TYR A 95 -7.72 7.45 -16.65
CA TYR A 95 -8.06 8.84 -16.32
C TYR A 95 -8.26 9.74 -17.55
N ILE A 96 -8.97 10.85 -17.34
CA ILE A 96 -9.20 11.86 -18.36
C ILE A 96 -8.17 13.00 -18.29
N CYS A 97 -7.51 13.27 -19.40
CA CYS A 97 -6.55 14.36 -19.50
C CYS A 97 -6.86 15.28 -20.70
N ILE A 98 -6.94 16.59 -20.45
CA ILE A 98 -7.26 17.58 -21.47
C ILE A 98 -6.21 18.71 -21.51
N SER A 99 -6.10 19.37 -22.66
CA SER A 99 -5.23 20.54 -22.80
C SER A 99 -5.91 21.81 -22.29
N LYS A 100 -5.16 22.62 -21.54
CA LYS A 100 -5.57 23.96 -21.07
C LYS A 100 -5.99 24.92 -22.18
N LYS A 101 -5.58 24.67 -23.43
CA LYS A 101 -5.91 25.54 -24.60
C LYS A 101 -7.36 25.43 -25.05
N LEU A 102 -8.08 24.41 -24.63
CA LEU A 102 -9.45 24.17 -25.06
C LEU A 102 -10.40 25.20 -24.47
N ASP A 103 -11.47 25.47 -25.18
CA ASP A 103 -12.66 26.11 -24.63
C ASP A 103 -13.55 25.07 -23.94
N ILE A 104 -14.59 25.50 -23.23
CA ILE A 104 -15.54 24.62 -22.52
C ILE A 104 -16.13 23.54 -23.46
N ARG A 105 -16.45 23.90 -24.71
CA ARG A 105 -16.99 22.94 -25.68
C ARG A 105 -15.95 21.91 -26.11
N GLY A 106 -14.72 22.35 -26.35
CA GLY A 106 -13.60 21.50 -26.70
C GLY A 106 -13.23 20.53 -25.56
N ALA A 107 -13.22 21.03 -24.32
CA ALA A 107 -13.00 20.22 -23.14
C ALA A 107 -14.08 19.13 -22.98
N MET A 108 -15.36 19.50 -23.12
CA MET A 108 -16.46 18.52 -23.09
C MET A 108 -16.37 17.50 -24.23
N HIS A 109 -15.91 17.89 -25.41
CA HIS A 109 -15.75 16.99 -26.53
C HIS A 109 -14.63 15.97 -26.28
N GLU A 110 -13.47 16.42 -25.75
CA GLU A 110 -12.36 15.54 -25.39
C GLU A 110 -12.73 14.60 -24.23
N LEU A 111 -13.47 15.10 -23.22
CA LEU A 111 -14.02 14.25 -22.16
C LEU A 111 -14.88 13.11 -22.74
N ILE A 112 -15.87 13.44 -23.57
CA ILE A 112 -16.79 12.43 -24.15
C ILE A 112 -16.01 11.40 -24.99
N LYS A 113 -14.96 11.84 -25.68
CA LYS A 113 -14.13 10.95 -26.49
C LYS A 113 -13.34 9.97 -25.64
N GLN A 114 -12.80 10.42 -24.50
CA GLN A 114 -11.98 9.60 -23.60
C GLN A 114 -12.83 8.76 -22.62
N ALA A 115 -14.03 9.22 -22.27
CA ALA A 115 -14.92 8.55 -21.32
C ALA A 115 -15.49 7.19 -21.80
N GLY A 116 -15.24 6.80 -23.05
CA GLY A 116 -15.58 5.47 -23.56
C GLY A 116 -14.57 4.40 -23.12
N ASP A 117 -13.35 4.83 -22.83
CA ASP A 117 -12.22 3.95 -22.50
C ASP A 117 -11.69 4.21 -21.09
N ASN A 118 -12.35 5.06 -20.29
CA ASN A 118 -11.93 5.43 -18.93
C ASN A 118 -13.14 5.60 -18.01
N ASP A 119 -13.07 4.99 -16.83
CA ASP A 119 -14.12 5.04 -15.81
C ASP A 119 -13.90 6.16 -14.78
N ASN A 120 -12.64 6.56 -14.53
CA ASN A 120 -12.29 7.65 -13.63
C ASN A 120 -12.52 9.02 -14.28
N ILE A 121 -13.79 9.38 -14.45
CA ILE A 121 -14.23 10.61 -15.13
C ILE A 121 -14.59 11.76 -14.18
N SER A 122 -14.69 11.50 -12.88
CA SER A 122 -15.09 12.50 -11.87
C SER A 122 -14.13 13.70 -11.83
N THR A 123 -12.83 13.42 -12.00
CA THR A 123 -11.76 14.40 -12.05
C THR A 123 -11.13 14.43 -13.43
N ILE A 124 -11.03 15.61 -14.01
CA ILE A 124 -10.45 15.82 -15.35
C ILE A 124 -9.13 16.57 -15.17
N TYR A 125 -8.02 15.94 -15.51
CA TYR A 125 -6.70 16.54 -15.38
C TYR A 125 -6.39 17.46 -16.54
N VAL A 126 -5.71 18.57 -16.24
CA VAL A 126 -5.40 19.63 -17.21
C VAL A 126 -3.89 19.75 -17.36
N VAL A 127 -3.42 19.67 -18.60
CA VAL A 127 -2.01 19.88 -18.93
C VAL A 127 -1.81 21.18 -19.73
N ASP A 128 -0.64 21.77 -19.56
CA ASP A 128 -0.21 22.96 -20.30
C ASP A 128 0.22 22.63 -21.75
N GLU A 129 0.76 23.65 -22.44
CA GLU A 129 1.23 23.52 -23.82
C GLU A 129 2.43 22.56 -23.98
N ASN A 130 3.14 22.28 -22.91
CA ASN A 130 4.31 21.42 -22.88
C ASN A 130 3.98 20.00 -22.34
N GLY A 131 2.69 19.69 -22.11
CA GLY A 131 2.25 18.43 -21.53
C GLY A 131 2.41 18.33 -20.01
N LYS A 132 2.72 19.45 -19.33
CA LYS A 132 2.93 19.44 -17.88
C LYS A 132 1.63 19.64 -17.14
N PHE A 133 1.48 18.97 -16.02
CA PHE A 133 0.33 19.12 -15.14
C PHE A 133 0.12 20.59 -14.72
N SER A 134 -1.09 21.06 -14.89
CA SER A 134 -1.48 22.46 -14.61
C SER A 134 -2.56 22.56 -13.53
N GLY A 135 -3.36 21.54 -13.32
CA GLY A 135 -4.47 21.50 -12.37
C GLY A 135 -5.51 20.48 -12.76
N ALA A 136 -6.65 20.50 -12.10
CA ALA A 136 -7.77 19.59 -12.36
C ALA A 136 -9.10 20.36 -12.44
N ILE A 137 -10.11 19.71 -13.00
CA ILE A 137 -11.49 20.23 -13.09
C ILE A 137 -12.41 19.12 -12.58
N ASP A 138 -13.35 19.47 -11.70
CA ASP A 138 -14.44 18.57 -11.38
C ASP A 138 -15.39 18.40 -12.56
N LEU A 139 -15.78 17.18 -12.87
CA LEU A 139 -16.76 16.88 -13.91
C LEU A 139 -18.02 17.73 -13.75
N LYS A 140 -18.50 17.89 -12.52
CA LYS A 140 -19.66 18.72 -12.20
C LYS A 140 -19.48 20.15 -12.68
N ASP A 141 -18.31 20.74 -12.46
CA ASP A 141 -18.05 22.14 -12.84
C ASP A 141 -17.97 22.31 -14.35
N LEU A 142 -17.40 21.32 -15.04
CA LEU A 142 -17.42 21.30 -16.51
C LEU A 142 -18.85 21.18 -17.09
N ILE A 143 -19.72 20.34 -16.48
CA ILE A 143 -21.11 20.13 -16.90
C ILE A 143 -21.94 21.41 -16.72
N ILE A 144 -21.76 22.16 -15.63
CA ILE A 144 -22.52 23.38 -15.34
C ILE A 144 -21.96 24.64 -16.00
N ALA A 145 -20.73 24.57 -16.50
CA ALA A 145 -20.07 25.69 -17.17
C ALA A 145 -20.84 26.14 -18.41
N ARG A 146 -20.91 27.45 -18.61
CA ARG A 146 -21.55 28.02 -19.79
C ARG A 146 -20.54 28.16 -20.92
N GLN A 147 -21.01 28.15 -22.15
CA GLN A 147 -20.15 28.35 -23.33
C GLN A 147 -19.42 29.71 -23.32
N SER A 148 -19.91 30.70 -22.56
CA SER A 148 -19.28 32.00 -22.39
C SER A 148 -18.15 32.02 -21.37
N ASP A 149 -18.06 30.99 -20.54
CA ASP A 149 -17.07 30.90 -19.49
C ASP A 149 -15.73 30.43 -20.07
N THR A 150 -14.64 30.79 -19.42
CA THR A 150 -13.32 30.32 -19.82
C THR A 150 -12.97 29.05 -19.06
N LEU A 151 -12.29 28.11 -19.71
CA LEU A 151 -11.82 26.88 -19.05
C LEU A 151 -10.96 27.21 -17.82
N ASP A 152 -10.14 28.27 -17.92
CA ASP A 152 -9.27 28.78 -16.85
C ASP A 152 -10.04 29.16 -15.55
N SER A 153 -11.33 29.52 -15.68
CA SER A 153 -12.16 29.89 -14.52
C SER A 153 -12.65 28.72 -13.68
N ILE A 154 -12.59 27.49 -14.21
CA ILE A 154 -13.03 26.27 -13.52
C ILE A 154 -11.86 25.33 -13.20
N ILE A 155 -10.62 25.68 -13.60
CA ILE A 155 -9.42 24.89 -13.25
C ILE A 155 -9.03 25.16 -11.81
N ILE A 156 -8.85 24.09 -11.05
CA ILE A 156 -8.29 24.09 -9.68
C ILE A 156 -6.78 23.95 -9.81
N TYR A 157 -6.06 25.06 -9.76
CA TYR A 157 -4.61 25.09 -9.90
C TYR A 157 -3.84 24.57 -8.69
N SER A 158 -4.47 24.56 -7.52
CA SER A 158 -3.91 24.05 -6.26
C SER A 158 -4.27 22.59 -6.00
N TYR A 159 -4.63 21.86 -7.06
CA TYR A 159 -4.97 20.46 -6.93
C TYR A 159 -3.76 19.65 -6.44
N PRO A 160 -3.92 18.78 -5.43
CA PRO A 160 -2.83 17.99 -4.87
C PRO A 160 -2.32 16.95 -5.87
N TYR A 161 -1.06 16.56 -5.72
CA TYR A 161 -0.42 15.55 -6.55
C TYR A 161 0.73 14.88 -5.80
N PHE A 162 1.18 13.72 -6.28
CA PHE A 162 2.38 13.02 -5.83
C PHE A 162 3.41 12.92 -6.92
N TYR A 163 4.67 12.70 -6.51
CA TYR A 163 5.69 12.24 -7.45
C TYR A 163 5.77 10.71 -7.40
N ALA A 164 5.99 10.08 -8.56
CA ALA A 164 6.03 8.62 -8.67
C ALA A 164 7.13 7.95 -7.82
N ASP A 165 8.23 8.67 -7.56
CA ASP A 165 9.36 8.24 -6.73
C ASP A 165 9.24 8.65 -5.25
N GLU A 166 8.09 9.11 -4.78
CA GLU A 166 7.79 9.27 -3.35
C GLU A 166 7.47 7.90 -2.74
N LYS A 167 7.85 7.72 -1.46
CA LYS A 167 7.49 6.49 -0.74
C LYS A 167 6.02 6.52 -0.33
N ILE A 168 5.37 5.37 -0.43
CA ILE A 168 3.96 5.21 -0.03
C ILE A 168 3.78 5.58 1.43
N SER A 169 4.64 5.11 2.33
CA SER A 169 4.61 5.39 3.77
C SER A 169 4.65 6.90 4.09
N ASP A 170 5.49 7.66 3.37
CA ASP A 170 5.63 9.12 3.56
C ASP A 170 4.42 9.89 2.95
N SER A 171 3.74 9.27 2.00
CA SER A 171 2.63 9.85 1.25
C SER A 171 1.27 9.61 1.92
N ILE A 172 1.13 8.52 2.68
CA ILE A 172 -0.13 8.12 3.34
C ILE A 172 -0.71 9.22 4.22
N GLU A 173 0.11 9.95 4.99
CA GLU A 173 -0.39 11.08 5.80
C GLU A 173 -0.99 12.19 4.95
N LYS A 174 -0.31 12.52 3.84
CA LYS A 174 -0.82 13.53 2.89
C LYS A 174 -2.12 13.06 2.24
N ILE A 175 -2.18 11.79 1.85
CA ILE A 175 -3.33 11.17 1.20
C ILE A 175 -4.57 11.20 2.10
N LYS A 176 -4.43 10.88 3.39
CA LYS A 176 -5.54 10.91 4.39
C LYS A 176 -6.18 12.29 4.54
N ASP A 177 -5.44 13.35 4.27
CA ASP A 177 -5.92 14.73 4.36
C ASP A 177 -6.71 15.18 3.12
N TYR A 178 -6.62 14.43 2.01
CA TYR A 178 -7.31 14.74 0.76
C TYR A 178 -8.63 13.98 0.68
N ALA A 179 -9.69 14.69 0.31
CA ALA A 179 -11.03 14.16 0.09
C ALA A 179 -11.37 13.98 -1.40
N GLU A 180 -10.34 13.86 -2.23
CA GLU A 180 -10.46 13.77 -3.69
C GLU A 180 -10.67 12.32 -4.11
N ASP A 181 -11.43 12.11 -5.20
CA ASP A 181 -11.71 10.76 -5.72
C ASP A 181 -10.45 10.10 -6.34
N SER A 182 -9.54 10.94 -6.87
CA SER A 182 -8.27 10.48 -7.42
C SER A 182 -7.22 11.61 -7.39
N LEU A 183 -5.94 11.24 -7.38
CA LEU A 183 -4.80 12.14 -7.32
C LEU A 183 -3.82 11.85 -8.45
N PRO A 184 -3.34 12.88 -9.19
CA PRO A 184 -2.39 12.65 -10.26
C PRO A 184 -1.00 12.38 -9.71
N VAL A 185 -0.31 11.44 -10.33
CA VAL A 185 1.07 11.09 -10.05
C VAL A 185 1.94 11.63 -11.17
N LEU A 186 2.99 12.36 -10.80
CA LEU A 186 3.84 13.09 -11.71
C LEU A 186 5.26 12.52 -11.72
N ASN A 187 5.92 12.61 -12.88
CA ASN A 187 7.37 12.48 -12.95
C ASN A 187 8.06 13.79 -12.50
N ARG A 188 9.40 13.79 -12.40
CA ARG A 188 10.18 14.98 -12.02
C ARG A 188 10.12 16.12 -13.03
N ASP A 189 9.67 15.87 -14.25
CA ASP A 189 9.42 16.89 -15.29
C ASP A 189 8.02 17.49 -15.19
N LYS A 190 7.21 17.05 -14.21
CA LYS A 190 5.81 17.42 -13.96
C LYS A 190 4.82 16.94 -15.04
N GLU A 191 5.13 15.87 -15.71
CA GLU A 191 4.20 15.18 -16.60
C GLU A 191 3.42 14.15 -15.80
N ILE A 192 2.14 13.94 -16.10
CA ILE A 192 1.31 12.93 -15.47
C ILE A 192 1.76 11.56 -16.00
N VAL A 193 2.12 10.66 -15.12
CA VAL A 193 2.49 9.27 -15.43
C VAL A 193 1.35 8.29 -15.14
N GLY A 194 0.38 8.70 -14.33
CA GLY A 194 -0.81 7.96 -13.97
C GLY A 194 -1.58 8.70 -12.88
N ILE A 195 -2.56 8.04 -12.33
CA ILE A 195 -3.31 8.52 -11.16
C ILE A 195 -3.35 7.43 -10.09
N ILE A 196 -3.65 7.82 -8.86
CA ILE A 196 -4.03 6.91 -7.78
C ILE A 196 -5.48 7.22 -7.42
N THR A 197 -6.30 6.20 -7.29
CA THR A 197 -7.70 6.36 -6.87
C THR A 197 -7.82 6.34 -5.34
N ALA A 198 -8.97 6.78 -4.81
CA ALA A 198 -9.25 6.69 -3.38
C ALA A 198 -9.26 5.23 -2.88
N GLN A 199 -9.54 4.26 -3.75
CA GLN A 199 -9.52 2.84 -3.44
C GLN A 199 -8.09 2.34 -3.21
N ASP A 200 -7.17 2.62 -4.14
CA ASP A 200 -5.75 2.23 -4.04
C ASP A 200 -5.10 2.81 -2.79
N VAL A 201 -5.51 4.04 -2.44
CA VAL A 201 -5.11 4.69 -1.19
C VAL A 201 -5.57 3.91 0.04
N VAL A 202 -6.81 3.44 0.06
CA VAL A 202 -7.34 2.65 1.18
C VAL A 202 -6.61 1.31 1.28
N GLU A 203 -6.34 0.66 0.16
CA GLU A 203 -5.60 -0.60 0.10
C GLU A 203 -4.16 -0.43 0.58
N ALA A 204 -3.43 0.56 0.07
CA ALA A 204 -2.08 0.88 0.52
C ALA A 204 -2.01 1.22 2.03
N VAL A 205 -3.04 1.88 2.58
CA VAL A 205 -3.13 2.16 4.03
C VAL A 205 -3.37 0.88 4.82
N ASP A 206 -4.20 -0.04 4.32
CA ASP A 206 -4.49 -1.32 4.99
C ASP A 206 -3.25 -2.22 5.00
N ASP A 207 -2.52 -2.29 3.89
CA ASP A 207 -1.27 -3.03 3.74
C ASP A 207 -0.19 -2.51 4.70
N GLU A 208 0.04 -1.19 4.74
CA GLU A 208 1.00 -0.58 5.68
C GLU A 208 0.63 -0.87 7.14
N MET A 209 -0.67 -0.80 7.48
CA MET A 209 -1.16 -1.18 8.81
C MET A 209 -0.93 -2.67 9.10
N GLY A 210 -1.13 -3.53 8.12
CA GLY A 210 -0.85 -4.97 8.20
C GLY A 210 0.62 -5.24 8.45
N GLU A 211 1.51 -4.57 7.70
CA GLU A 211 2.96 -4.63 7.90
C GLU A 211 3.39 -4.22 9.30
N ASP A 212 2.88 -3.13 9.79
CA ASP A 212 3.24 -2.62 11.10
C ASP A 212 2.74 -3.54 12.22
N TYR A 213 1.57 -4.14 12.03
CA TYR A 213 1.08 -5.18 12.94
C TYR A 213 1.96 -6.43 12.93
N ALA A 214 2.42 -6.85 11.76
CA ALA A 214 3.35 -7.97 11.62
C ALA A 214 4.71 -7.66 12.26
N LYS A 215 5.26 -6.46 12.05
CA LYS A 215 6.48 -5.97 12.67
C LYS A 215 6.41 -5.99 14.20
N LEU A 216 5.23 -5.73 14.80
CA LEU A 216 5.02 -5.85 16.25
C LEU A 216 5.30 -7.26 16.78
N ALA A 217 4.96 -8.28 15.99
CA ALA A 217 5.23 -9.68 16.32
C ALA A 217 6.63 -10.16 15.87
N GLY A 218 7.42 -9.30 15.22
CA GLY A 218 8.70 -9.66 14.60
C GLY A 218 8.55 -10.53 13.37
N LEU A 219 7.44 -10.35 12.66
CA LEU A 219 7.10 -11.02 11.40
C LEU A 219 7.36 -10.07 10.24
N THR A 220 7.45 -10.63 9.02
CA THR A 220 7.33 -9.89 7.77
C THR A 220 5.86 -9.86 7.35
N ALA A 221 5.41 -8.81 6.66
CA ALA A 221 4.00 -8.55 6.35
C ALA A 221 3.28 -9.68 5.63
N GLU A 222 3.96 -10.34 4.74
CA GLU A 222 3.38 -11.38 3.89
C GLU A 222 3.27 -12.73 4.62
N GLU A 223 2.20 -12.97 5.37
CA GLU A 223 1.80 -14.31 5.81
C GLU A 223 0.53 -14.75 5.08
N ASP A 224 0.70 -15.58 4.06
CA ASP A 224 -0.37 -16.21 3.32
C ASP A 224 -0.88 -17.48 4.04
N LEU A 225 -2.19 -17.67 4.07
CA LEU A 225 -2.84 -18.90 4.59
C LEU A 225 -2.39 -20.15 3.84
N GLN A 226 -1.95 -20.04 2.61
CA GLN A 226 -1.46 -21.13 1.77
C GLN A 226 0.03 -21.42 1.91
N GLU A 227 0.76 -20.64 2.71
CA GLU A 227 2.18 -20.86 2.95
C GLU A 227 2.47 -22.27 3.48
N THR A 228 3.48 -22.88 2.89
CA THR A 228 3.97 -24.15 3.44
C THR A 228 4.63 -23.92 4.81
N THR A 229 4.48 -24.87 5.73
CA THR A 229 5.12 -24.81 7.06
C THR A 229 6.61 -24.49 7.00
N LYS A 230 7.29 -24.90 5.92
CA LYS A 230 8.72 -24.64 5.73
C LYS A 230 9.01 -23.15 5.43
N GLN A 231 8.16 -22.49 4.67
CA GLN A 231 8.25 -21.06 4.38
C GLN A 231 7.99 -20.24 5.64
N SER A 232 6.90 -20.53 6.37
CA SER A 232 6.58 -19.87 7.64
C SER A 232 7.72 -20.01 8.67
N ILE A 233 8.32 -21.20 8.81
CA ILE A 233 9.49 -21.41 9.68
C ILE A 233 10.66 -20.52 9.23
N LYS A 234 10.94 -20.44 7.92
CA LYS A 234 12.04 -19.64 7.39
C LYS A 234 11.86 -18.14 7.69
N LYS A 235 10.63 -17.63 7.62
CA LYS A 235 10.29 -16.23 7.93
C LYS A 235 10.43 -15.94 9.44
N ARG A 236 9.94 -16.82 10.30
CA ARG A 236 9.88 -16.60 11.78
C ARG A 236 11.17 -16.94 12.52
N LEU A 237 11.93 -17.92 12.05
CA LEU A 237 13.09 -18.44 12.74
C LEU A 237 14.19 -17.40 13.03
N PRO A 238 14.54 -16.49 12.11
CA PRO A 238 15.59 -15.49 12.37
C PRO A 238 15.29 -14.64 13.60
N TRP A 239 14.07 -14.15 13.74
CA TRP A 239 13.66 -13.37 14.90
C TRP A 239 13.68 -14.19 16.20
N LEU A 240 13.20 -15.42 16.16
CA LEU A 240 13.21 -16.33 17.31
C LEU A 240 14.63 -16.64 17.76
N VAL A 241 15.60 -16.75 16.84
CA VAL A 241 17.03 -16.92 17.18
C VAL A 241 17.58 -15.69 17.89
N VAL A 242 17.24 -14.48 17.45
CA VAL A 242 17.62 -13.23 18.14
C VAL A 242 17.06 -13.23 19.57
N LEU A 243 15.77 -13.55 19.74
CA LEU A 243 15.14 -13.63 21.05
C LEU A 243 15.78 -14.72 21.94
N LEU A 244 16.16 -15.87 21.36
CA LEU A 244 16.87 -16.93 22.09
C LEU A 244 18.21 -16.44 22.62
N VAL A 245 19.00 -15.76 21.80
CA VAL A 245 20.31 -15.20 22.21
C VAL A 245 20.13 -14.17 23.33
N LEU A 246 19.16 -13.28 23.22
CA LEU A 246 18.82 -12.31 24.27
C LEU A 246 18.39 -13.02 25.57
N GLY A 247 17.53 -14.04 25.46
CA GLY A 247 17.08 -14.87 26.58
C GLY A 247 18.26 -15.60 27.27
N MET A 248 19.23 -16.09 26.50
CA MET A 248 20.47 -16.67 27.08
C MET A 248 21.27 -15.63 27.86
N GLY A 249 21.33 -14.37 27.38
CA GLY A 249 21.96 -13.28 28.11
C GLY A 249 21.28 -13.02 29.46
N VAL A 250 19.94 -12.95 29.47
CA VAL A 250 19.16 -12.82 30.72
C VAL A 250 19.42 -14.00 31.64
N SER A 251 19.39 -15.24 31.11
CA SER A 251 19.67 -16.45 31.90
C SER A 251 21.07 -16.46 32.53
N ALA A 252 22.07 -15.97 31.79
CA ALA A 252 23.44 -15.85 32.32
C ALA A 252 23.53 -14.86 33.51
N VAL A 253 22.80 -13.72 33.40
CA VAL A 253 22.73 -12.75 34.50
C VAL A 253 22.06 -13.36 35.73
N VAL A 254 20.92 -14.04 35.56
CA VAL A 254 20.21 -14.73 36.66
C VAL A 254 21.13 -15.79 37.31
N GLY A 255 21.84 -16.58 36.48
CA GLY A 255 22.77 -17.60 36.97
C GLY A 255 23.92 -17.01 37.80
N ALA A 256 24.39 -15.81 37.49
CA ALA A 256 25.45 -15.14 38.30
C ALA A 256 24.98 -14.84 39.74
N PHE A 257 23.70 -14.78 40.02
CA PHE A 257 23.09 -14.56 41.32
C PHE A 257 22.52 -15.83 41.96
N GLU A 258 22.79 -17.02 41.40
CA GLU A 258 22.24 -18.30 41.87
C GLU A 258 22.43 -18.54 43.38
N ASN A 259 23.60 -18.21 43.92
CA ASN A 259 23.88 -18.35 45.34
C ASN A 259 22.98 -17.49 46.24
N VAL A 260 22.60 -16.30 45.77
CA VAL A 260 21.68 -15.40 46.50
C VAL A 260 20.27 -15.93 46.45
N VAL A 261 19.85 -16.40 45.27
CA VAL A 261 18.52 -16.98 45.03
C VAL A 261 18.35 -18.29 45.84
N ALA A 262 19.36 -19.09 45.96
CA ALA A 262 19.34 -20.34 46.75
C ALA A 262 19.11 -20.10 48.27
N ILE A 263 19.59 -18.95 48.81
CA ILE A 263 19.39 -18.59 50.21
C ILE A 263 17.97 -18.11 50.49
N LEU A 264 17.29 -17.55 49.47
CA LEU A 264 15.96 -16.96 49.59
C LEU A 264 15.00 -17.62 48.58
N PRO A 265 14.47 -18.83 48.82
CA PRO A 265 13.60 -19.54 47.89
C PRO A 265 12.37 -18.75 47.44
N ILE A 266 11.90 -17.80 48.26
CA ILE A 266 10.77 -16.93 47.94
C ILE A 266 11.03 -16.10 46.70
N VAL A 267 12.30 -15.73 46.43
CA VAL A 267 12.68 -14.96 45.23
C VAL A 267 12.35 -15.74 43.95
N ILE A 268 12.50 -17.06 43.96
CA ILE A 268 12.15 -17.93 42.82
C ILE A 268 10.67 -17.84 42.48
N CYS A 269 9.80 -17.74 43.50
CA CYS A 269 8.34 -17.62 43.27
C CYS A 269 7.97 -16.34 42.54
N PHE A 270 8.68 -15.24 42.77
CA PHE A 270 8.41 -13.95 42.12
C PHE A 270 9.17 -13.76 40.80
N GLN A 271 10.21 -14.56 40.54
CA GLN A 271 11.04 -14.44 39.32
C GLN A 271 10.17 -14.54 38.04
N SER A 272 9.29 -15.54 37.99
CA SER A 272 8.41 -15.72 36.84
C SER A 272 7.45 -14.55 36.64
N LEU A 273 6.87 -14.05 37.74
CA LEU A 273 5.97 -12.89 37.72
C LEU A 273 6.71 -11.62 37.24
N ILE A 274 7.95 -11.38 37.70
CA ILE A 274 8.72 -10.20 37.30
C ILE A 274 9.06 -10.28 35.79
N LEU A 275 9.44 -11.46 35.30
CA LEU A 275 9.76 -11.65 33.89
C LEU A 275 8.53 -11.45 33.01
N ASP A 276 7.37 -11.99 33.41
CA ASP A 276 6.10 -11.81 32.72
C ASP A 276 5.70 -10.33 32.66
N MET A 277 5.74 -9.64 33.79
CA MET A 277 5.41 -8.22 33.87
C MET A 277 6.39 -7.35 33.08
N ALA A 278 7.68 -7.69 33.05
CA ALA A 278 8.66 -6.99 32.22
C ALA A 278 8.37 -7.17 30.71
N GLY A 279 7.97 -8.37 30.30
CA GLY A 279 7.52 -8.66 28.95
C GLY A 279 6.31 -7.81 28.56
N ASN A 280 5.28 -7.79 29.41
CA ASN A 280 4.06 -7.02 29.16
C ASN A 280 4.34 -5.51 29.05
N VAL A 281 5.16 -4.94 29.93
CA VAL A 281 5.58 -3.53 29.85
C VAL A 281 6.35 -3.27 28.56
N GLY A 282 7.25 -4.19 28.16
CA GLY A 282 7.98 -4.09 26.90
C GLY A 282 7.07 -4.06 25.67
N THR A 283 6.10 -4.97 25.62
CA THR A 283 5.10 -5.03 24.52
C THR A 283 4.24 -3.77 24.46
N GLN A 284 3.81 -3.24 25.61
CA GLN A 284 3.05 -1.97 25.63
C GLN A 284 3.89 -0.79 25.13
N SER A 285 5.15 -0.69 25.55
CA SER A 285 6.05 0.37 25.07
C SER A 285 6.36 0.23 23.58
N LEU A 286 6.47 -1.00 23.07
CA LEU A 286 6.66 -1.27 21.66
C LEU A 286 5.43 -0.82 20.84
N ALA A 287 4.23 -1.19 21.26
CA ALA A 287 2.98 -0.79 20.60
C ALA A 287 2.81 0.74 20.53
N VAL A 288 3.12 1.46 21.64
CA VAL A 288 3.10 2.94 21.65
C VAL A 288 4.16 3.51 20.71
N THR A 289 5.34 2.91 20.68
CA THR A 289 6.45 3.39 19.84
C THR A 289 6.15 3.21 18.36
N ILE A 290 5.62 2.07 17.95
CA ILE A 290 5.20 1.81 16.57
C ILE A 290 4.15 2.85 16.18
N ARG A 291 3.07 2.99 16.95
CA ARG A 291 2.00 3.94 16.66
C ARG A 291 2.49 5.39 16.48
N VAL A 292 3.43 5.84 17.32
CA VAL A 292 3.98 7.20 17.22
C VAL A 292 4.90 7.34 16.00
N LEU A 293 5.61 6.27 15.62
CA LEU A 293 6.46 6.27 14.43
C LEU A 293 5.64 6.24 13.13
N MET A 294 4.43 5.67 13.16
CA MET A 294 3.47 5.70 12.06
C MET A 294 2.82 7.07 11.87
N ASP A 295 2.53 7.77 12.97
CA ASP A 295 1.79 9.05 12.94
C ASP A 295 2.70 10.28 12.71
N GLU A 296 4.04 10.16 12.88
CA GLU A 296 4.95 11.30 12.82
C GLU A 296 6.33 10.95 12.24
N GLU A 297 6.79 11.67 11.23
CA GLU A 297 8.20 11.69 10.81
C GLU A 297 9.09 12.28 11.91
N LEU A 298 9.53 11.45 12.83
CA LEU A 298 10.34 11.88 13.96
C LEU A 298 11.81 12.08 13.59
N ALA A 299 12.34 13.27 13.87
CA ALA A 299 13.77 13.51 13.83
C ALA A 299 14.52 12.56 14.83
N PRO A 300 15.79 12.20 14.55
CA PRO A 300 16.55 11.27 15.41
C PRO A 300 16.58 11.64 16.90
N LYS A 301 16.52 12.95 17.21
CA LYS A 301 16.45 13.47 18.58
C LYS A 301 15.11 13.16 19.26
N ASP A 302 14.02 13.17 18.49
CA ASP A 302 12.69 12.93 19.01
C ASP A 302 12.45 11.43 19.18
N LYS A 303 12.99 10.59 18.30
CA LYS A 303 13.06 9.13 18.50
C LYS A 303 13.74 8.77 19.83
N LEU A 304 14.87 9.43 20.16
CA LEU A 304 15.54 9.21 21.45
C LEU A 304 14.70 9.70 22.64
N LYS A 305 13.98 10.83 22.49
CA LYS A 305 13.06 11.32 23.53
C LYS A 305 11.93 10.33 23.78
N LEU A 306 11.37 9.73 22.72
CA LEU A 306 10.33 8.71 22.82
C LEU A 306 10.84 7.51 23.62
N VAL A 307 12.02 6.97 23.27
CA VAL A 307 12.63 5.85 24.00
C VAL A 307 12.84 6.20 25.49
N LEU A 308 13.34 7.41 25.79
CA LEU A 308 13.54 7.86 27.18
C LEU A 308 12.21 8.06 27.92
N LYS A 309 11.15 8.48 27.23
CA LYS A 309 9.81 8.59 27.79
C LYS A 309 9.27 7.20 28.17
N GLU A 310 9.34 6.25 27.24
CA GLU A 310 8.88 4.89 27.47
C GLU A 310 9.68 4.19 28.59
N ALA A 311 10.99 4.38 28.65
CA ALA A 311 11.82 3.89 29.74
C ALA A 311 11.39 4.45 31.11
N LYS A 312 11.02 5.74 31.19
CA LYS A 312 10.49 6.35 32.41
C LYS A 312 9.13 5.76 32.80
N VAL A 313 8.23 5.55 31.81
CA VAL A 313 6.93 4.94 32.04
C VAL A 313 7.10 3.51 32.56
N GLY A 314 7.94 2.71 31.89
CA GLY A 314 8.24 1.34 32.30
C GLY A 314 8.83 1.26 33.72
N PHE A 315 9.78 2.15 34.05
CA PHE A 315 10.33 2.23 35.39
C PHE A 315 9.26 2.60 36.44
N SER A 316 8.41 3.59 36.14
CA SER A 316 7.35 4.01 37.06
C SER A 316 6.32 2.91 37.30
N ASN A 317 5.91 2.20 36.23
CA ASN A 317 5.01 1.05 36.31
C ASN A 317 5.63 -0.08 37.14
N GLY A 318 6.89 -0.42 36.89
CA GLY A 318 7.61 -1.44 37.65
C GLY A 318 7.75 -1.07 39.16
N PHE A 319 7.98 0.20 39.46
CA PHE A 319 8.05 0.69 40.83
C PHE A 319 6.70 0.58 41.55
N LEU A 320 5.60 1.00 40.90
CA LEU A 320 4.25 0.93 41.45
C LEU A 320 3.82 -0.52 41.69
N LEU A 321 4.05 -1.41 40.71
CA LEU A 321 3.74 -2.84 40.82
C LEU A 321 4.61 -3.54 41.90
N GLY A 322 5.85 -3.08 42.12
CA GLY A 322 6.72 -3.60 43.19
C GLY A 322 6.30 -3.20 44.59
N ILE A 323 5.43 -2.19 44.76
CA ILE A 323 4.83 -1.79 46.03
C ILE A 323 3.58 -2.63 46.35
N LEU A 324 2.82 -3.02 45.31
CA LEU A 324 1.62 -3.84 45.45
C LEU A 324 1.96 -5.29 45.79
#